data_53a3f777732b423f6b4f667f5bbb617a
#
_entry.id   53a3f777732b423f6b4f667f5bbb617a
#
_cell.length_a   1.000
_cell.length_b   1.000
_cell.length_c   1.000
_cell.angle_alpha   90.00
_cell.angle_beta   90.00
_cell.angle_gamma   90.00
#
_symmetry.space_group_name_H-M   'P 1'
#
loop_
_entity.id
_entity.type
_entity.pdbx_description
1 polymer ?
#
loop_
_entity_poly.entity_id
_entity_poly.type
_entity_poly.pdbx_seq_one_letter_code
_entity_poly.pdbx_strand_id
1 'polypeptide(L)'
;NADAKHKLIRRYEVTDAAVHDSQKLDELLTKGNTSADVFGDSAYRSSAIEERLRAGGFKSRIHVRATRKRSLSEAQANANHNRSKIRARVEHVFAAQQTALGGRIVRTIGIVRARAKIGLQNLAYNIRRLMTLERIAAA
;
A
#
# COMPACT_ATOMS: atom_id res chain seq x y z
N ASN A 1 0.56 3.97 0.88
CA ASN A 1 1.80 3.32 1.30
C ASN A 1 1.76 3.04 2.80
N ALA A 2 1.93 1.80 3.18
CA ALA A 2 2.03 1.35 4.57
C ALA A 2 3.30 0.54 4.78
N ASP A 3 3.87 0.69 5.97
CA ASP A 3 5.04 -0.07 6.40
C ASP A 3 4.68 -1.56 6.54
N ALA A 4 5.45 -2.43 5.89
CA ALA A 4 5.22 -3.87 5.90
C ALA A 4 5.48 -4.51 7.28
N LYS A 5 6.36 -3.94 8.12
CA LYS A 5 6.71 -4.46 9.45
C LYS A 5 5.69 -4.02 10.50
N HIS A 6 5.44 -2.71 10.61
CA HIS A 6 4.65 -2.14 11.69
C HIS A 6 3.20 -1.85 11.28
N LYS A 7 2.86 -1.94 9.98
CA LYS A 7 1.55 -1.61 9.40
C LYS A 7 1.13 -0.15 9.64
N LEU A 8 2.08 0.75 9.75
CA LEU A 8 1.82 2.18 9.85
C LEU A 8 1.67 2.79 8.46
N ILE A 9 0.70 3.66 8.29
CA ILE A 9 0.52 4.44 7.04
C ILE A 9 1.61 5.50 7.01
N ARG A 10 2.48 5.44 5.99
CA ARG A 10 3.60 6.37 5.81
C ARG A 10 3.24 7.54 4.92
N ARG A 11 2.58 7.26 3.81
CA ARG A 11 2.07 8.25 2.86
C ARG A 11 0.75 7.79 2.26
N TYR A 12 -0.07 8.73 1.91
CA TYR A 12 -1.30 8.49 1.18
C TYR A 12 -1.56 9.65 0.23
N GLU A 13 -2.28 9.40 -0.83
CA GLU A 13 -2.80 10.39 -1.75
C GLU A 13 -4.29 10.15 -1.96
N VAL A 14 -5.03 11.21 -2.15
CA VAL A 14 -6.47 11.16 -2.44
C VAL A 14 -6.69 11.88 -3.76
N THR A 15 -7.11 11.13 -4.75
CA THR A 15 -7.38 11.62 -6.10
C THR A 15 -8.84 11.40 -6.46
N ASP A 16 -9.29 11.98 -7.56
CA ASP A 16 -10.56 11.59 -8.15
C ASP A 16 -10.47 10.20 -8.82
N ALA A 17 -11.61 9.63 -9.17
CA ALA A 17 -11.67 8.29 -9.74
C ALA A 17 -11.08 8.17 -11.17
N ALA A 18 -10.78 9.28 -11.82
CA ALA A 18 -10.19 9.29 -13.16
C ALA A 18 -8.67 9.06 -13.14
N VAL A 19 -8.02 9.30 -11.99
CA VAL A 19 -6.58 9.11 -11.84
C VAL A 19 -6.29 7.65 -11.45
N HIS A 20 -5.57 6.95 -12.31
CA HIS A 20 -5.15 5.58 -12.02
C HIS A 20 -4.07 5.56 -10.93
N ASP A 21 -4.23 4.68 -9.94
CA ASP A 21 -3.35 4.59 -8.75
C ASP A 21 -1.86 4.46 -9.09
N SER A 22 -1.53 3.79 -10.19
CA SER A 22 -0.14 3.61 -10.64
C SER A 22 0.57 4.92 -11.00
N GLN A 23 -0.19 5.98 -11.33
CA GLN A 23 0.37 7.31 -11.62
C GLN A 23 0.87 8.02 -10.36
N LYS A 24 0.37 7.61 -9.19
CA LYS A 24 0.71 8.19 -7.89
C LYS A 24 1.77 7.40 -7.12
N LEU A 25 2.29 6.33 -7.71
CA LEU A 25 3.25 5.46 -7.03
C LEU A 25 4.48 6.21 -6.54
N ASP A 26 5.07 7.07 -7.38
CA ASP A 26 6.32 7.77 -7.06
C ASP A 26 6.15 8.75 -5.89
N GLU A 27 4.98 9.40 -5.79
CA GLU A 27 4.65 10.31 -4.69
C GLU A 27 4.47 9.57 -3.36
N LEU A 28 4.12 8.29 -3.43
CA LEU A 28 3.91 7.43 -2.27
C LEU A 28 5.19 6.78 -1.75
N LEU A 29 6.26 6.74 -2.54
CA LEU A 29 7.51 6.13 -2.12
C LEU A 29 8.27 6.99 -1.11
N THR A 30 8.89 6.34 -0.12
CA THR A 30 9.72 6.99 0.91
C THR A 30 11.03 6.23 1.08
N LYS A 31 12.16 6.93 1.02
CA LYS A 31 13.50 6.33 1.20
C LYS A 31 13.80 5.94 2.66
N GLY A 32 13.11 6.53 3.62
CA GLY A 32 13.31 6.25 5.05
C GLY A 32 12.45 5.12 5.62
N ASN A 33 12.03 4.16 4.81
CA ASN A 33 11.23 3.02 5.25
C ASN A 33 12.10 1.88 5.77
N THR A 34 11.49 0.91 6.47
CA THR A 34 12.18 -0.27 7.05
C THR A 34 12.86 -1.17 6.02
N SER A 35 12.47 -1.08 4.75
CA SER A 35 13.07 -1.84 3.65
C SER A 35 12.89 -1.06 2.34
N ALA A 36 13.79 -1.31 1.40
CA ALA A 36 13.69 -0.81 0.03
C ALA A 36 12.69 -1.62 -0.83
N ASP A 37 12.09 -2.68 -0.29
CA ASP A 37 11.15 -3.52 -1.02
C ASP A 37 9.80 -2.80 -1.22
N VAL A 38 9.32 -2.75 -2.46
CA VAL A 38 8.02 -2.17 -2.84
C VAL A 38 7.08 -3.27 -3.30
N PHE A 39 6.06 -3.52 -2.49
CA PHE A 39 5.03 -4.52 -2.78
C PHE A 39 3.82 -3.86 -3.44
N GLY A 40 3.37 -4.41 -4.53
CA GLY A 40 2.20 -3.97 -5.27
C GLY A 40 1.51 -5.12 -5.99
N ASP A 41 0.29 -4.90 -6.45
CA ASP A 41 -0.37 -5.87 -7.31
C ASP A 41 0.13 -5.78 -8.76
N SER A 42 -0.35 -6.67 -9.60
CA SER A 42 0.09 -6.73 -11.00
C SER A 42 -0.33 -5.53 -11.85
N ALA A 43 -1.29 -4.71 -11.38
CA ALA A 43 -1.73 -3.50 -12.08
C ALA A 43 -0.64 -2.41 -12.07
N TYR A 44 0.24 -2.43 -11.06
CA TYR A 44 1.40 -1.54 -10.99
C TYR A 44 2.60 -2.01 -11.81
N ARG A 45 2.52 -3.19 -12.47
CA ARG A 45 3.66 -3.74 -13.19
C ARG A 45 3.74 -3.22 -14.61
N SER A 46 4.71 -2.36 -14.87
CA SER A 46 5.11 -1.93 -16.21
C SER A 46 6.64 -1.75 -16.28
N SER A 47 7.21 -1.81 -17.48
CA SER A 47 8.66 -1.57 -17.67
C SER A 47 9.09 -0.21 -17.12
N ALA A 48 8.30 0.82 -17.37
CA ALA A 48 8.57 2.18 -16.90
C ALA A 48 8.55 2.27 -15.36
N ILE A 49 7.63 1.60 -14.67
CA ILE A 49 7.58 1.58 -13.20
C ILE A 49 8.76 0.80 -12.64
N GLU A 50 9.08 -0.36 -13.20
CA GLU A 50 10.23 -1.17 -12.77
C GLU A 50 11.56 -0.40 -12.90
N GLU A 51 11.72 0.36 -13.99
CA GLU A 51 12.89 1.20 -14.21
C GLU A 51 12.99 2.35 -13.21
N ARG A 52 11.87 3.06 -12.96
CA ARG A 52 11.82 4.13 -11.96
C ARG A 52 12.11 3.62 -10.56
N LEU A 53 11.56 2.48 -10.16
CA LEU A 53 11.85 1.86 -8.88
C LEU A 53 13.35 1.55 -8.76
N ARG A 54 13.95 0.97 -9.79
CA ARG A 54 15.40 0.66 -9.82
C ARG A 54 16.24 1.92 -9.72
N ALA A 55 15.94 2.94 -10.51
CA ALA A 55 16.63 4.23 -10.48
C ALA A 55 16.52 4.92 -9.11
N GLY A 56 15.37 4.77 -8.42
CA GLY A 56 15.13 5.26 -7.06
C GLY A 56 15.81 4.45 -5.95
N GLY A 57 16.47 3.33 -6.27
CA GLY A 57 17.10 2.43 -5.30
C GLY A 57 16.11 1.47 -4.62
N PHE A 58 14.90 1.33 -5.16
CA PHE A 58 13.90 0.41 -4.64
C PHE A 58 13.99 -0.97 -5.29
N LYS A 59 13.59 -2.00 -4.54
CA LYS A 59 13.48 -3.38 -5.01
C LYS A 59 12.02 -3.71 -5.29
N SER A 60 11.68 -3.91 -6.56
CA SER A 60 10.33 -4.29 -6.95
C SER A 60 9.96 -5.68 -6.44
N ARG A 61 8.85 -5.75 -5.70
CA ARG A 61 8.16 -6.97 -5.30
C ARG A 61 6.72 -6.96 -5.83
N ILE A 62 6.50 -6.26 -6.94
CA ILE A 62 5.22 -6.21 -7.63
C ILE A 62 4.92 -7.59 -8.24
N HIS A 63 3.66 -8.01 -8.16
CA HIS A 63 3.22 -9.30 -8.70
C HIS A 63 3.50 -9.42 -10.19
N VAL A 64 3.97 -10.58 -10.60
CA VAL A 64 4.09 -10.94 -12.02
C VAL A 64 2.71 -11.31 -12.53
N ARG A 65 2.31 -10.78 -13.68
CA ARG A 65 1.04 -11.09 -14.33
C ARG A 65 1.27 -12.16 -15.40
N ALA A 66 0.41 -13.16 -15.43
CA ALA A 66 0.29 -14.05 -16.58
C ALA A 66 -0.21 -13.26 -17.79
N THR A 67 0.26 -13.59 -18.97
CA THR A 67 -0.25 -13.04 -20.23
C THR A 67 -0.94 -14.14 -21.02
N ARG A 68 -1.76 -13.79 -22.02
CA ARG A 68 -2.44 -14.77 -22.88
C ARG A 68 -1.46 -15.75 -23.55
N LYS A 69 -0.23 -15.30 -23.81
CA LYS A 69 0.83 -16.08 -24.48
C LYS A 69 1.78 -16.82 -23.53
N ARG A 70 1.76 -16.48 -22.22
CA ARG A 70 2.72 -17.01 -21.25
C ARG A 70 2.08 -17.12 -19.87
N SER A 71 1.91 -18.34 -19.41
CA SER A 71 1.55 -18.65 -18.02
C SER A 71 2.70 -18.29 -17.07
N LEU A 72 2.38 -18.18 -15.79
CA LEU A 72 3.41 -18.04 -14.75
C LEU A 72 4.19 -19.36 -14.63
N SER A 73 5.50 -19.26 -14.48
CA SER A 73 6.28 -20.41 -14.03
C SER A 73 5.95 -20.72 -12.55
N GLU A 74 6.22 -21.93 -12.10
CA GLU A 74 6.02 -22.35 -10.71
C GLU A 74 6.77 -21.41 -9.74
N ALA A 75 8.02 -21.06 -10.05
CA ALA A 75 8.81 -20.13 -9.27
C ALA A 75 8.16 -18.74 -9.18
N GLN A 76 7.56 -18.25 -10.28
CA GLN A 76 6.83 -16.98 -10.30
C GLN A 76 5.53 -17.05 -9.48
N ALA A 77 4.81 -18.16 -9.56
CA ALA A 77 3.60 -18.38 -8.78
C ALA A 77 3.91 -18.41 -7.28
N ASN A 78 4.94 -19.16 -6.86
CA ASN A 78 5.41 -19.23 -5.49
C ASN A 78 5.90 -17.85 -4.97
N ALA A 79 6.64 -17.11 -5.80
CA ALA A 79 7.05 -15.75 -5.46
C ALA A 79 5.86 -14.81 -5.28
N ASN A 80 4.85 -14.88 -6.15
CA ASN A 80 3.61 -14.11 -6.02
C ASN A 80 2.84 -14.50 -4.75
N HIS A 81 2.75 -15.78 -4.42
CA HIS A 81 2.11 -16.24 -3.17
C HIS A 81 2.78 -15.63 -1.94
N ASN A 82 4.11 -15.64 -1.86
CA ASN A 82 4.85 -15.04 -0.76
C ASN A 82 4.67 -13.52 -0.67
N ARG A 83 4.61 -12.83 -1.82
CA ARG A 83 4.32 -11.40 -1.89
C ARG A 83 2.91 -11.08 -1.42
N SER A 84 1.93 -11.93 -1.74
CA SER A 84 0.54 -11.79 -1.29
C SER A 84 0.43 -11.82 0.24
N LYS A 85 1.18 -12.67 0.93
CA LYS A 85 1.21 -12.72 2.40
C LYS A 85 1.63 -11.37 3.02
N ILE A 86 2.56 -10.66 2.38
CA ILE A 86 2.99 -9.34 2.86
C ILE A 86 1.95 -8.28 2.50
N ARG A 87 1.39 -8.33 1.29
CA ARG A 87 0.32 -7.41 0.86
C ARG A 87 -0.93 -7.49 1.74
N ALA A 88 -1.30 -8.69 2.18
CA ALA A 88 -2.43 -8.87 3.10
C ALA A 88 -2.31 -8.01 4.38
N ARG A 89 -1.10 -7.61 4.77
CA ARG A 89 -0.89 -6.69 5.89
C ARG A 89 -1.45 -5.30 5.64
N VAL A 90 -1.46 -4.84 4.39
CA VAL A 90 -2.07 -3.55 4.00
C VAL A 90 -3.59 -3.66 4.00
N GLU A 91 -4.15 -4.81 3.65
CA GLU A 91 -5.59 -5.07 3.70
C GLU A 91 -6.13 -4.93 5.14
N HIS A 92 -5.35 -5.32 6.15
CA HIS A 92 -5.70 -5.07 7.56
C HIS A 92 -5.84 -3.57 7.89
N VAL A 93 -5.07 -2.70 7.22
CA VAL A 93 -5.19 -1.24 7.41
C VAL A 93 -6.56 -0.78 6.93
N PHE A 94 -6.97 -1.19 5.73
CA PHE A 94 -8.27 -0.85 5.16
C PHE A 94 -9.42 -1.47 5.97
N ALA A 95 -9.29 -2.71 6.40
CA ALA A 95 -10.29 -3.36 7.23
C ALA A 95 -10.50 -2.61 8.55
N ALA A 96 -9.43 -2.20 9.23
CA ALA A 96 -9.50 -1.42 10.46
C ALA A 96 -10.15 -0.05 10.26
N GLN A 97 -9.89 0.61 9.12
CA GLN A 97 -10.54 1.87 8.77
C GLN A 97 -12.03 1.68 8.51
N GLN A 98 -12.42 0.59 7.87
CA GLN A 98 -13.82 0.29 7.55
C GLN A 98 -14.66 -0.03 8.79
N THR A 99 -14.09 -0.75 9.74
CA THR A 99 -14.83 -1.24 10.92
C THR A 99 -14.80 -0.25 12.08
N ALA A 100 -13.67 0.38 12.34
CA ALA A 100 -13.44 1.15 13.58
C ALA A 100 -13.47 2.67 13.40
N LEU A 101 -13.34 3.19 12.19
CA LEU A 101 -13.10 4.62 11.94
C LEU A 101 -14.13 5.29 11.01
N GLY A 102 -15.34 4.76 10.93
CA GLY A 102 -16.43 5.48 10.29
C GLY A 102 -16.84 5.02 8.90
N GLY A 103 -16.50 3.79 8.54
CA GLY A 103 -17.14 3.10 7.44
C GLY A 103 -16.45 3.21 6.07
N ARG A 104 -17.02 2.45 5.16
CA ARG A 104 -16.51 2.14 3.82
C ARG A 104 -16.59 3.31 2.84
N ILE A 105 -17.46 4.28 3.10
CA ILE A 105 -17.78 5.33 2.13
C ILE A 105 -17.50 6.69 2.74
N VAL A 106 -16.69 7.47 2.03
CA VAL A 106 -16.47 8.87 2.35
C VAL A 106 -17.63 9.69 1.79
N ARG A 107 -18.63 9.96 2.64
CA ARG A 107 -19.80 10.78 2.27
C ARG A 107 -19.51 12.28 2.42
N THR A 108 -18.56 12.79 1.64
CA THR A 108 -18.24 14.22 1.62
C THR A 108 -18.24 14.73 0.19
N ILE A 109 -18.72 15.94 0.00
CA ILE A 109 -18.71 16.60 -1.30
C ILE A 109 -17.40 17.37 -1.44
N GLY A 110 -16.68 17.08 -2.52
CA GLY A 110 -15.43 17.74 -2.90
C GLY A 110 -14.16 17.08 -2.34
N ILE A 111 -13.12 17.14 -3.15
CA ILE A 111 -11.84 16.45 -2.90
C ILE A 111 -11.14 16.95 -1.64
N VAL A 112 -11.24 18.25 -1.33
CA VAL A 112 -10.60 18.84 -0.15
C VAL A 112 -11.17 18.26 1.14
N ARG A 113 -12.48 18.15 1.24
CA ARG A 113 -13.15 17.55 2.40
C ARG A 113 -12.88 16.04 2.49
N ALA A 114 -12.84 15.36 1.35
CA ALA A 114 -12.47 13.94 1.28
C ALA A 114 -11.03 13.72 1.80
N ARG A 115 -10.08 14.53 1.35
CA ARG A 115 -8.68 14.51 1.84
C ARG A 115 -8.59 14.73 3.35
N ALA A 116 -9.28 15.73 3.87
CA ALA A 116 -9.31 16.01 5.31
C ALA A 116 -9.85 14.82 6.11
N LYS A 117 -10.99 14.25 5.69
CA LYS A 117 -11.60 13.09 6.36
C LYS A 117 -10.70 11.86 6.32
N ILE A 118 -10.17 11.51 5.15
CA ILE A 118 -9.26 10.36 5.00
C ILE A 118 -7.97 10.59 5.79
N GLY A 119 -7.44 11.83 5.81
CA GLY A 119 -6.28 12.19 6.62
C GLY A 119 -6.49 11.96 8.11
N LEU A 120 -7.64 12.38 8.65
CA LEU A 120 -8.02 12.14 10.04
C LEU A 120 -8.19 10.64 10.35
N GLN A 121 -8.79 9.87 9.44
CA GLN A 121 -8.90 8.42 9.58
C GLN A 121 -7.53 7.74 9.62
N ASN A 122 -6.62 8.15 8.73
CA ASN A 122 -5.25 7.64 8.70
C ASN A 122 -4.49 7.97 9.98
N LEU A 123 -4.63 9.19 10.50
CA LEU A 123 -4.02 9.62 11.77
C LEU A 123 -4.56 8.78 12.95
N ALA A 124 -5.87 8.65 13.06
CA ALA A 124 -6.52 7.86 14.12
C ALA A 124 -6.08 6.39 14.05
N TYR A 125 -6.00 5.81 12.84
CA TYR A 125 -5.45 4.48 12.64
C TYR A 125 -4.02 4.36 13.15
N ASN A 126 -3.14 5.28 12.76
CA ASN A 126 -1.73 5.26 13.15
C ASN A 126 -1.55 5.39 14.66
N ILE A 127 -2.30 6.26 15.33
CA ILE A 127 -2.28 6.40 16.80
C ILE A 127 -2.66 5.07 17.47
N ARG A 128 -3.78 4.47 17.07
CA ARG A 128 -4.22 3.18 17.63
C ARG A 128 -3.19 2.07 17.37
N ARG A 129 -2.60 2.08 16.18
CA ARG A 129 -1.57 1.09 15.83
C ARG A 129 -0.31 1.28 16.66
N LEU A 130 0.13 2.52 16.88
CA LEU A 130 1.28 2.82 17.74
C LEU A 130 1.06 2.33 19.17
N MET A 131 -0.09 2.65 19.78
CA MET A 131 -0.46 2.13 21.12
C MET A 131 -0.42 0.60 21.20
N THR A 132 -0.84 -0.08 20.11
CA THR A 132 -0.76 -1.55 20.05
C THR A 132 0.69 -2.03 20.01
N LEU A 133 1.55 -1.36 19.24
CA LEU A 133 2.96 -1.71 19.12
C LEU A 133 3.70 -1.49 20.45
N GLU A 134 3.40 -0.41 21.16
CA GLU A 134 3.96 -0.13 22.49
C GLU A 134 3.58 -1.19 23.51
N ARG A 135 2.31 -1.63 23.52
CA ARG A 135 1.87 -2.74 24.39
C ARG A 135 2.59 -4.05 24.08
N ILE A 136 2.80 -4.35 22.80
CA ILE A 136 3.54 -5.56 22.38
C ILE A 136 5.01 -5.46 22.80
N ALA A 137 5.61 -4.27 22.74
CA ALA A 137 7.01 -4.07 23.13
C ALA A 137 7.22 -4.10 24.65
N ALA A 138 6.16 -3.85 25.44
CA ALA A 138 6.17 -3.85 26.90
C ALA A 138 5.82 -5.23 27.52
N ALA A 139 5.37 -6.20 26.70
CA ALA A 139 4.98 -7.54 27.10
C ALA A 139 6.12 -8.53 26.92
#